data_b0b1b8f41377a9e96a37ad9efc8b4bfe
#
_entry.id   b0b1b8f41377a9e96a37ad9efc8b4bfe
#
_cell.length_a   1.000
_cell.length_b   1.000
_cell.length_c   1.000
_cell.angle_alpha   90.00
_cell.angle_beta   90.00
_cell.angle_gamma   90.00
#
_symmetry.space_group_name_H-M   'P 1'
#
loop_
_entity.id
_entity.type
_entity.pdbx_description
1 polymer ?
#
loop_
_entity_poly.entity_id
_entity_poly.type
_entity_poly.pdbx_seq_one_letter_code
_entity_poly.pdbx_strand_id
1 'polypeptide(L)'
;MIDNLPTSIDYAGIGIKLNDQFSLFAGKQCAAYGGIEFDLNPIDIYQYSDMIDYMSNFMTGLNVGYNITPEQQLNLQILNSRNSSFDSTYGITEDAEGNLPDLKSGKMPLVYTLNWNGNFNNVFKTRWSASVMNEAKSHNMYYYALGNELNLGKWNAFVDFMYSKEDIDRKGIIASIVGRPGGHNA
;
A
#
# COMPACT_ATOMS: atom_id res chain seq x y z
N MET A 1 -0.97 -0.98 -17.89
CA MET A 1 0.47 -1.05 -18.16
C MET A 1 1.05 -1.97 -17.09
N ILE A 2 1.72 -3.03 -17.47
CA ILE A 2 2.35 -3.96 -16.52
C ILE A 2 3.74 -3.38 -16.22
N ASP A 3 4.10 -3.29 -14.96
CA ASP A 3 5.45 -2.92 -14.55
C ASP A 3 6.40 -4.09 -14.88
N ASN A 4 7.24 -3.88 -15.89
CA ASN A 4 8.24 -4.85 -16.33
C ASN A 4 9.63 -4.62 -15.69
N LEU A 5 9.72 -3.69 -14.70
CA LEU A 5 10.97 -3.51 -13.97
C LEU A 5 11.28 -4.78 -13.18
N PRO A 6 12.55 -5.20 -13.13
CA PRO A 6 12.96 -6.34 -12.34
C PRO A 6 12.49 -6.22 -10.89
N THR A 7 12.10 -7.33 -10.29
CA THR A 7 11.64 -7.38 -8.89
C THR A 7 12.70 -6.88 -7.89
N SER A 8 13.96 -6.84 -8.32
CA SER A 8 15.08 -6.31 -7.53
C SER A 8 15.17 -4.78 -7.47
N ILE A 9 14.35 -4.07 -8.25
CA ILE A 9 14.32 -2.59 -8.21
C ILE A 9 13.07 -2.16 -7.48
N ASP A 10 13.23 -1.71 -6.24
CA ASP A 10 12.12 -1.24 -5.40
C ASP A 10 11.81 0.24 -5.60
N TYR A 11 12.82 1.03 -6.00
CA TYR A 11 12.68 2.46 -6.16
C TYR A 11 13.40 2.97 -7.42
N ALA A 12 12.65 3.54 -8.35
CA ALA A 12 13.20 4.14 -9.57
C ALA A 12 12.24 5.19 -10.13
N GLY A 13 12.67 6.44 -10.21
CA GLY A 13 11.81 7.50 -10.71
C GLY A 13 12.49 8.86 -10.76
N ILE A 14 11.69 9.86 -11.06
CA ILE A 14 12.11 11.26 -11.15
C ILE A 14 11.33 12.08 -10.13
N GLY A 15 12.05 12.76 -9.24
CA GLY A 15 11.50 13.74 -8.29
C GLY A 15 11.73 15.16 -8.78
N ILE A 16 10.70 15.99 -8.69
CA ILE A 16 10.75 17.41 -9.04
C ILE A 16 10.22 18.21 -7.86
N LYS A 17 11.04 19.12 -7.33
CA LYS A 17 10.58 20.13 -6.38
C LYS A 17 10.09 21.34 -7.20
N LEU A 18 8.77 21.56 -7.22
CA LEU A 18 8.15 22.66 -7.95
C LEU A 18 8.37 24.00 -7.21
N ASN A 19 8.24 23.98 -5.90
CA ASN A 19 8.51 25.08 -4.97
C ASN A 19 8.67 24.52 -3.55
N ASP A 20 8.69 25.36 -2.52
CA ASP A 20 8.86 24.90 -1.13
C ASP A 20 7.64 24.14 -0.59
N GLN A 21 6.48 24.34 -1.19
CA GLN A 21 5.24 23.68 -0.77
C GLN A 21 4.94 22.43 -1.61
N PHE A 22 5.26 22.42 -2.91
CA PHE A 22 4.86 21.35 -3.82
C PHE A 22 6.04 20.55 -4.36
N SER A 23 5.88 19.24 -4.31
CA SER A 23 6.79 18.27 -4.93
C SER A 23 6.01 17.26 -5.76
N LEU A 24 6.65 16.71 -6.78
CA LEU A 24 6.12 15.65 -7.62
C LEU A 24 7.16 14.53 -7.71
N PHE A 25 6.70 13.28 -7.61
CA PHE A 25 7.52 12.12 -7.93
C PHE A 25 6.78 11.22 -8.92
N ALA A 26 7.48 10.79 -9.97
CA ALA A 26 6.95 9.90 -10.98
C ALA A 26 7.88 8.69 -11.13
N GLY A 27 7.35 7.49 -10.99
CA GLY A 27 8.13 6.25 -11.11
C GLY A 27 7.68 5.17 -10.15
N LYS A 28 8.52 4.13 -10.01
CA LYS A 28 8.35 3.06 -9.02
C LYS A 28 8.74 3.57 -7.64
N GLN A 29 7.86 3.42 -6.69
CA GLN A 29 7.98 4.01 -5.36
C GLN A 29 7.21 3.21 -4.32
N CYS A 30 7.55 3.42 -3.06
CA CYS A 30 6.78 2.88 -1.95
C CYS A 30 5.39 3.51 -1.90
N ALA A 31 4.36 2.69 -1.71
CA ALA A 31 3.02 3.17 -1.47
C ALA A 31 2.92 3.81 -0.07
N ALA A 32 2.32 5.00 0.01
CA ALA A 32 2.20 5.76 1.25
C ALA A 32 1.03 5.26 2.11
N TYR A 33 1.03 3.97 2.42
CA TYR A 33 -0.04 3.34 3.20
C TYR A 33 -0.13 3.80 4.65
N GLY A 34 0.84 4.56 5.13
CA GLY A 34 0.88 5.05 6.51
C GLY A 34 1.36 3.97 7.49
N GLY A 35 1.35 4.33 8.77
CA GLY A 35 1.96 3.53 9.82
C GLY A 35 3.42 3.92 10.09
N ILE A 36 3.81 3.92 11.36
CA ILE A 36 5.18 4.19 11.79
C ILE A 36 6.10 3.03 11.42
N GLU A 37 5.57 1.81 11.42
CA GLU A 37 6.31 0.60 11.09
C GLU A 37 6.96 0.68 9.70
N PHE A 38 6.33 1.37 8.73
CA PHE A 38 6.90 1.62 7.40
C PHE A 38 8.12 2.53 7.40
N ASP A 39 8.26 3.39 8.40
CA ASP A 39 9.40 4.30 8.52
C ASP A 39 10.60 3.66 9.21
N LEU A 40 10.41 2.50 9.86
CA LEU A 40 11.47 1.82 10.60
C LEU A 40 12.44 1.11 9.65
N ASN A 41 13.71 1.09 10.04
CA ASN A 41 14.73 0.37 9.28
C ASN A 41 14.48 -1.15 9.40
N PRO A 42 14.41 -1.90 8.29
CA PRO A 42 14.23 -3.35 8.33
C PRO A 42 15.22 -4.12 9.19
N ILE A 43 16.42 -3.57 9.42
CA ILE A 43 17.43 -4.19 10.27
C ILE A 43 17.06 -4.16 11.78
N ASP A 44 16.17 -3.23 12.16
CA ASP A 44 15.74 -3.03 13.55
C ASP A 44 14.42 -3.75 13.85
N ILE A 45 13.81 -4.39 12.85
CA ILE A 45 12.52 -5.06 12.95
C ILE A 45 12.73 -6.57 12.88
N TYR A 46 12.25 -7.28 13.90
CA TYR A 46 12.27 -8.74 13.93
C TYR A 46 11.28 -9.34 12.91
N GLN A 47 10.09 -8.76 12.82
CA GLN A 47 9.03 -9.15 11.88
C GLN A 47 8.08 -7.98 11.68
N TYR A 48 7.73 -7.70 10.44
CA TYR A 48 6.65 -6.75 10.11
C TYR A 48 5.28 -7.33 10.44
N SER A 49 4.30 -6.46 10.62
CA SER A 49 2.92 -6.90 10.77
C SER A 49 2.42 -7.59 9.49
N ASP A 50 1.49 -8.52 9.66
CA ASP A 50 0.89 -9.24 8.53
C ASP A 50 0.30 -8.29 7.49
N MET A 51 -0.23 -7.15 7.91
CA MET A 51 -0.77 -6.12 7.01
C MET A 51 0.30 -5.61 6.04
N ILE A 52 1.51 -5.35 6.52
CA ILE A 52 2.63 -4.87 5.71
C ILE A 52 3.18 -5.99 4.82
N ASP A 53 3.34 -7.18 5.36
CA ASP A 53 3.89 -8.33 4.63
C ASP A 53 2.99 -8.75 3.46
N TYR A 54 1.69 -8.60 3.60
CA TYR A 54 0.73 -9.00 2.57
C TYR A 54 0.38 -7.91 1.55
N MET A 55 0.76 -6.66 1.79
CA MET A 55 0.50 -5.57 0.83
C MET A 55 1.59 -5.49 -0.25
N SER A 56 1.21 -4.99 -1.43
CA SER A 56 2.17 -4.65 -2.49
C SER A 56 2.75 -3.28 -2.19
N ASN A 57 3.99 -3.24 -1.70
CA ASN A 57 4.59 -2.03 -1.16
C ASN A 57 5.23 -1.13 -2.23
N PHE A 58 5.77 -1.72 -3.32
CA PHE A 58 6.49 -0.96 -4.36
C PHE A 58 5.72 -1.01 -5.67
N MET A 59 5.17 0.12 -6.08
CA MET A 59 4.31 0.26 -7.24
C MET A 59 4.67 1.51 -8.06
N THR A 60 4.26 1.53 -9.32
CA THR A 60 4.60 2.60 -10.27
C THR A 60 3.46 3.59 -10.40
N GLY A 61 3.77 4.86 -10.39
CA GLY A 61 2.79 5.93 -10.61
C GLY A 61 3.30 7.30 -10.23
N LEU A 62 2.39 8.13 -9.71
CA LEU A 62 2.64 9.52 -9.36
C LEU A 62 2.37 9.76 -7.87
N ASN A 63 3.20 10.60 -7.27
CA ASN A 63 2.99 11.16 -5.94
C ASN A 63 3.10 12.68 -6.00
N VAL A 64 2.11 13.37 -5.46
CA VAL A 64 2.12 14.81 -5.25
C VAL A 64 2.21 15.07 -3.77
N GLY A 65 3.31 15.69 -3.33
CA GLY A 65 3.51 16.15 -1.97
C GLY A 65 3.16 17.62 -1.83
N TYR A 66 2.41 17.95 -0.78
CA TYR A 66 2.09 19.31 -0.38
C TYR A 66 2.45 19.56 1.08
N ASN A 67 3.43 20.45 1.31
CA ASN A 67 3.82 20.88 2.64
C ASN A 67 2.88 21.98 3.13
N ILE A 68 1.98 21.64 4.05
CA ILE A 68 1.07 22.59 4.70
C ILE A 68 1.90 23.53 5.58
N THR A 69 2.82 22.96 6.34
CA THR A 69 3.82 23.63 7.17
C THR A 69 5.12 22.83 7.07
N PRO A 70 6.27 23.33 7.60
CA PRO A 70 7.49 22.54 7.69
C PRO A 70 7.34 21.21 8.46
N GLU A 71 6.33 21.11 9.33
CA GLU A 71 6.06 19.95 10.17
C GLU A 71 4.96 19.04 9.64
N GLN A 72 4.22 19.46 8.59
CA GLN A 72 3.04 18.74 8.10
C GLN A 72 3.04 18.65 6.58
N GLN A 73 2.91 17.43 6.08
CA GLN A 73 2.84 17.14 4.65
C GLN A 73 1.63 16.27 4.32
N LEU A 74 0.93 16.64 3.27
CA LEU A 74 -0.03 15.78 2.59
C LEU A 74 0.61 15.17 1.34
N ASN A 75 0.34 13.90 1.09
CA ASN A 75 0.71 13.20 -0.13
C ASN A 75 -0.54 12.63 -0.79
N LEU A 76 -0.70 12.91 -2.06
CA LEU A 76 -1.68 12.24 -2.92
C LEU A 76 -0.93 11.33 -3.88
N GLN A 77 -1.12 10.02 -3.74
CA GLN A 77 -0.53 9.02 -4.64
C GLN A 77 -1.58 8.41 -5.55
N ILE A 78 -1.18 8.17 -6.79
CA ILE A 78 -1.92 7.39 -7.77
C ILE A 78 -0.94 6.39 -8.37
N LEU A 79 -1.08 5.12 -7.99
CA LEU A 79 -0.17 4.04 -8.38
C LEU A 79 -0.94 2.94 -9.10
N ASN A 80 -0.23 2.07 -9.84
CA ASN A 80 -0.82 0.83 -10.32
C ASN A 80 -1.20 -0.07 -9.13
N SER A 81 -2.25 -0.88 -9.24
CA SER A 81 -2.69 -1.74 -8.14
C SER A 81 -1.99 -3.10 -8.11
N ARG A 82 -1.17 -3.41 -9.10
CA ARG A 82 -0.42 -4.67 -9.21
C ARG A 82 0.77 -4.53 -10.15
N ASN A 83 1.81 -5.31 -9.89
CA ASN A 83 3.03 -5.38 -10.69
C ASN A 83 3.04 -6.57 -11.66
N SER A 84 2.06 -7.49 -11.55
CA SER A 84 1.92 -8.67 -12.39
C SER A 84 0.64 -8.62 -13.23
N SER A 85 0.46 -9.58 -14.12
CA SER A 85 -0.79 -9.73 -14.85
C SER A 85 -1.96 -10.01 -13.90
N PHE A 86 -3.17 -9.72 -14.35
CA PHE A 86 -4.39 -9.96 -13.58
C PHE A 86 -4.49 -11.43 -13.14
N ASP A 87 -4.35 -12.34 -14.09
CA ASP A 87 -4.46 -13.79 -13.86
C ASP A 87 -3.38 -14.29 -12.89
N SER A 88 -2.14 -13.78 -13.01
CA SER A 88 -1.05 -14.11 -12.10
C SER A 88 -1.27 -13.56 -10.69
N THR A 89 -1.90 -12.38 -10.57
CA THR A 89 -2.12 -11.74 -9.26
C THR A 89 -3.24 -12.41 -8.48
N TYR A 90 -4.32 -12.80 -9.17
CA TYR A 90 -5.54 -13.32 -8.54
C TYR A 90 -5.69 -14.84 -8.68
N GLY A 91 -4.69 -15.53 -9.23
CA GLY A 91 -4.66 -16.98 -9.32
C GLY A 91 -5.86 -17.55 -10.10
N ILE A 92 -6.26 -16.87 -11.19
CA ILE A 92 -7.37 -17.31 -12.02
C ILE A 92 -6.98 -18.62 -12.69
N THR A 93 -7.48 -19.71 -12.16
CA THR A 93 -7.35 -21.05 -12.72
C THR A 93 -8.75 -21.65 -12.89
N GLU A 94 -8.91 -22.52 -13.90
CA GLU A 94 -10.14 -23.28 -14.07
C GLU A 94 -10.36 -24.18 -12.85
N ASP A 95 -11.61 -24.29 -12.40
CA ASP A 95 -12.00 -25.27 -11.39
C ASP A 95 -11.97 -26.71 -11.97
N ALA A 96 -12.27 -27.72 -11.15
CA ALA A 96 -12.29 -29.12 -11.58
C ALA A 96 -13.32 -29.41 -12.68
N GLU A 97 -14.30 -28.54 -12.83
CA GLU A 97 -15.37 -28.58 -13.85
C GLU A 97 -15.04 -27.75 -15.08
N GLY A 98 -13.86 -27.09 -15.14
CA GLY A 98 -13.41 -26.24 -16.25
C GLY A 98 -14.04 -24.86 -16.30
N ASN A 99 -14.63 -24.39 -15.19
CA ASN A 99 -15.18 -23.03 -15.12
C ASN A 99 -14.08 -22.06 -14.63
N LEU A 100 -14.04 -20.88 -15.23
CA LEU A 100 -13.25 -19.76 -14.73
C LEU A 100 -14.07 -18.97 -13.69
N PRO A 101 -13.45 -18.51 -12.62
CA PRO A 101 -14.11 -17.59 -11.70
C PRO A 101 -14.57 -16.34 -12.45
N ASP A 102 -15.75 -15.81 -12.11
CA ASP A 102 -16.32 -14.59 -12.77
C ASP A 102 -15.59 -13.31 -12.34
N LEU A 103 -14.29 -13.41 -12.13
CA LEU A 103 -13.43 -12.31 -11.77
C LEU A 103 -12.80 -11.72 -13.04
N LYS A 104 -13.07 -10.45 -13.32
CA LYS A 104 -12.59 -9.76 -14.52
C LYS A 104 -11.71 -8.57 -14.17
N SER A 105 -10.67 -8.33 -14.94
CA SER A 105 -9.82 -7.16 -14.78
C SER A 105 -10.63 -5.86 -14.86
N GLY A 106 -10.37 -4.95 -13.92
CA GLY A 106 -10.85 -3.58 -13.99
C GLY A 106 -10.21 -2.80 -15.14
N LYS A 107 -10.90 -1.78 -15.64
CA LYS A 107 -10.38 -0.93 -16.73
C LYS A 107 -9.17 -0.09 -16.29
N MET A 108 -9.13 0.33 -15.04
CA MET A 108 -8.06 1.14 -14.46
C MET A 108 -7.67 0.54 -13.10
N PRO A 109 -6.73 -0.42 -13.09
CA PRO A 109 -6.26 -1.06 -11.87
C PRO A 109 -5.31 -0.11 -11.14
N LEU A 110 -5.87 0.86 -10.43
CA LEU A 110 -5.13 1.92 -9.73
C LEU A 110 -5.39 1.87 -8.22
N VAL A 111 -4.40 2.33 -7.48
CA VAL A 111 -4.48 2.67 -6.06
C VAL A 111 -4.45 4.18 -5.94
N TYR A 112 -5.37 4.71 -5.17
CA TYR A 112 -5.41 6.11 -4.76
C TYR A 112 -5.17 6.16 -3.26
N THR A 113 -4.16 6.91 -2.84
CA THR A 113 -3.82 7.06 -1.43
C THR A 113 -3.72 8.54 -1.08
N LEU A 114 -4.42 8.93 -0.04
CA LEU A 114 -4.20 10.19 0.65
C LEU A 114 -3.47 9.88 1.96
N ASN A 115 -2.30 10.49 2.13
CA ASN A 115 -1.47 10.29 3.31
C ASN A 115 -1.15 11.64 3.95
N TRP A 116 -1.23 11.71 5.28
CA TRP A 116 -0.81 12.87 6.06
C TRP A 116 0.30 12.49 7.03
N ASN A 117 1.43 13.17 6.88
CA ASN A 117 2.61 13.02 7.71
C ASN A 117 2.79 14.27 8.57
N GLY A 118 2.77 14.12 9.87
CA GLY A 118 3.12 15.16 10.82
C GLY A 118 4.40 14.80 11.57
N ASN A 119 5.19 15.82 11.93
CA ASN A 119 6.38 15.69 12.77
C ASN A 119 6.50 16.92 13.68
N PHE A 120 5.85 16.87 14.82
CA PHE A 120 5.74 17.99 15.75
C PHE A 120 6.94 18.01 16.72
N ASN A 121 7.88 18.94 16.47
CA ASN A 121 9.09 19.15 17.27
C ASN A 121 9.94 17.88 17.50
N ASN A 122 9.87 16.89 16.60
CA ASN A 122 10.46 15.56 16.77
C ASN A 122 10.00 14.80 18.04
N VAL A 123 8.97 15.28 18.71
CA VAL A 123 8.38 14.65 19.89
C VAL A 123 7.21 13.76 19.51
N PHE A 124 6.33 14.25 18.65
CA PHE A 124 5.17 13.50 18.20
C PHE A 124 5.12 13.43 16.68
N LYS A 125 4.99 12.21 16.14
CA LYS A 125 4.85 12.00 14.70
C LYS A 125 3.55 11.29 14.39
N THR A 126 3.00 11.60 13.22
CA THR A 126 1.83 10.93 12.65
C THR A 126 2.14 10.42 11.25
N ARG A 127 1.55 9.25 10.91
CA ARG A 127 1.58 8.63 9.58
C ARG A 127 0.19 8.08 9.30
N TRP A 128 -0.72 8.95 8.90
CA TRP A 128 -2.11 8.58 8.65
C TRP A 128 -2.38 8.46 7.17
N SER A 129 -3.16 7.48 6.79
CA SER A 129 -3.54 7.31 5.40
C SER A 129 -4.93 6.74 5.23
N ALA A 130 -5.49 7.03 4.06
CA ALA A 130 -6.68 6.39 3.54
C ALA A 130 -6.43 6.02 2.07
N SER A 131 -6.67 4.75 1.73
CA SER A 131 -6.41 4.23 0.39
C SER A 131 -7.61 3.48 -0.16
N VAL A 132 -7.82 3.59 -1.46
CA VAL A 132 -8.73 2.75 -2.22
C VAL A 132 -7.96 2.13 -3.39
N MET A 133 -8.04 0.82 -3.51
CA MET A 133 -7.40 0.05 -4.57
C MET A 133 -8.47 -0.63 -5.41
N ASN A 134 -8.46 -0.41 -6.72
CA ASN A 134 -9.25 -1.22 -7.64
C ASN A 134 -8.52 -2.53 -7.92
N GLU A 135 -9.05 -3.63 -7.41
CA GLU A 135 -8.49 -4.96 -7.57
C GLU A 135 -8.98 -5.65 -8.83
N ALA A 136 -10.29 -5.67 -9.02
CA ALA A 136 -10.95 -6.26 -10.16
C ALA A 136 -12.18 -5.43 -10.54
N LYS A 137 -12.88 -5.81 -11.60
CA LYS A 137 -14.14 -5.15 -12.01
C LYS A 137 -15.18 -5.27 -10.88
N SER A 138 -15.61 -4.13 -10.35
CA SER A 138 -16.57 -4.01 -9.25
C SER A 138 -16.05 -4.48 -7.88
N HIS A 139 -14.75 -4.77 -7.75
CA HIS A 139 -14.12 -5.15 -6.49
C HIS A 139 -13.06 -4.14 -6.11
N ASN A 140 -13.17 -3.60 -4.90
CA ASN A 140 -12.24 -2.63 -4.36
C ASN A 140 -11.78 -3.05 -2.97
N MET A 141 -10.52 -2.78 -2.69
CA MET A 141 -9.95 -2.83 -1.35
C MET A 141 -9.89 -1.42 -0.77
N TYR A 142 -10.26 -1.29 0.49
CA TYR A 142 -10.12 -0.07 1.27
C TYR A 142 -9.13 -0.33 2.40
N TYR A 143 -8.22 0.60 2.60
CA TYR A 143 -7.20 0.50 3.62
C TYR A 143 -7.06 1.82 4.37
N TYR A 144 -6.97 1.75 5.69
CA TYR A 144 -6.78 2.88 6.58
C TYR A 144 -5.67 2.58 7.56
N ALA A 145 -4.78 3.54 7.77
CA ALA A 145 -3.74 3.46 8.79
C ALA A 145 -3.67 4.74 9.63
N LEU A 146 -3.46 4.58 10.92
CA LEU A 146 -3.27 5.66 11.88
C LEU A 146 -2.01 5.34 12.71
N GLY A 147 -0.85 5.72 12.18
CA GLY A 147 0.42 5.56 12.86
C GLY A 147 0.75 6.77 13.74
N ASN A 148 1.16 6.51 14.97
CA ASN A 148 1.55 7.55 15.91
C ASN A 148 2.79 7.14 16.66
N GLU A 149 3.79 8.02 16.75
CA GLU A 149 5.03 7.84 17.50
C GLU A 149 5.19 8.96 18.50
N LEU A 150 5.57 8.59 19.71
CA LEU A 150 5.95 9.50 20.78
C LEU A 150 7.42 9.29 21.15
N ASN A 151 8.22 10.35 21.04
CA ASN A 151 9.64 10.38 21.38
C ASN A 151 9.88 11.33 22.53
N LEU A 152 10.25 10.79 23.69
CA LEU A 152 10.55 11.52 24.92
C LEU A 152 12.04 11.36 25.30
N GLY A 153 12.92 11.56 24.38
CA GLY A 153 14.35 11.46 24.55
C GLY A 153 14.85 10.02 24.74
N LYS A 154 14.88 9.51 25.97
CA LYS A 154 15.27 8.11 26.25
C LYS A 154 14.17 7.08 25.95
N TRP A 155 12.95 7.52 25.78
CA TRP A 155 11.79 6.67 25.54
C TRP A 155 11.23 6.96 24.16
N ASN A 156 11.12 5.91 23.38
CA ASN A 156 10.40 5.94 22.10
C ASN A 156 9.31 4.88 22.13
N ALA A 157 8.10 5.26 21.79
CA ALA A 157 6.96 4.36 21.71
C ALA A 157 6.14 4.71 20.47
N PHE A 158 5.67 3.71 19.74
CA PHE A 158 4.73 3.92 18.66
C PHE A 158 3.56 2.95 18.73
N VAL A 159 2.48 3.32 18.09
CA VAL A 159 1.30 2.48 17.87
C VAL A 159 0.75 2.72 16.48
N ASP A 160 0.51 1.64 15.76
CA ASP A 160 -0.13 1.62 14.46
C ASP A 160 -1.48 0.94 14.58
N PHE A 161 -2.53 1.65 14.21
CA PHE A 161 -3.84 1.07 13.99
C PHE A 161 -4.06 0.95 12.49
N MET A 162 -4.37 -0.27 12.03
CA MET A 162 -4.57 -0.57 10.62
C MET A 162 -5.88 -1.31 10.43
N TYR A 163 -6.61 -0.95 9.38
CA TYR A 163 -7.85 -1.61 8.99
C TYR A 163 -7.91 -1.76 7.49
N SER A 164 -8.20 -2.96 7.02
CA SER A 164 -8.51 -3.22 5.61
C SER A 164 -9.89 -3.83 5.45
N LYS A 165 -10.51 -3.51 4.32
CA LYS A 165 -11.68 -4.22 3.81
C LYS A 165 -11.36 -4.62 2.37
N GLU A 166 -11.30 -5.92 2.15
CA GLU A 166 -10.97 -6.53 0.86
C GLU A 166 -12.19 -7.28 0.35
N ASP A 167 -12.47 -7.15 -0.93
CA ASP A 167 -13.55 -7.90 -1.58
C ASP A 167 -13.06 -9.24 -2.15
N ILE A 168 -11.72 -9.42 -2.22
CA ILE A 168 -11.07 -10.61 -2.78
C ILE A 168 -9.99 -11.09 -1.81
N ASP A 169 -10.08 -12.36 -1.39
CA ASP A 169 -9.04 -13.02 -0.59
C ASP A 169 -7.82 -13.42 -1.45
N ARG A 170 -7.09 -12.39 -1.91
CA ARG A 170 -5.96 -12.53 -2.83
C ARG A 170 -4.84 -13.45 -2.31
N LYS A 171 -4.65 -13.49 -1.01
CA LYS A 171 -3.58 -14.27 -0.36
C LYS A 171 -4.06 -15.60 0.21
N GLY A 172 -5.36 -15.89 0.09
CA GLY A 172 -5.94 -17.11 0.61
C GLY A 172 -5.94 -17.24 2.14
N ILE A 173 -5.76 -16.13 2.85
CA ILE A 173 -5.64 -16.14 4.32
C ILE A 173 -6.97 -16.58 4.95
N ILE A 174 -8.08 -15.96 4.54
CA ILE A 174 -9.41 -16.31 5.06
C ILE A 174 -9.79 -17.72 4.62
N ALA A 175 -9.52 -18.07 3.35
CA ALA A 175 -9.77 -19.39 2.83
C ALA A 175 -9.01 -20.48 3.59
N SER A 176 -7.77 -20.22 4.01
CA SER A 176 -6.96 -21.14 4.81
C SER A 176 -7.51 -21.34 6.22
N ILE A 177 -8.03 -20.29 6.86
CA ILE A 177 -8.61 -20.34 8.21
C ILE A 177 -9.97 -21.07 8.20
N VAL A 178 -10.77 -20.87 7.15
CA VAL A 178 -12.12 -21.49 7.05
C VAL A 178 -12.05 -22.92 6.51
N GLY A 179 -10.85 -23.42 6.18
CA GLY A 179 -10.64 -24.81 5.73
C GLY A 179 -11.18 -25.10 4.32
N ARG A 180 -11.33 -24.07 3.50
CA ARG A 180 -11.65 -24.25 2.08
C ARG A 180 -10.37 -24.57 1.31
N PRO A 181 -10.26 -25.68 0.59
CA PRO A 181 -9.10 -25.96 -0.24
C PRO A 181 -9.02 -24.89 -1.34
N GLY A 182 -7.93 -24.11 -1.31
CA GLY A 182 -7.35 -23.39 -2.44
C GLY A 182 -8.27 -22.59 -3.37
N GLY A 183 -9.29 -21.91 -2.86
CA GLY A 183 -10.06 -20.98 -3.68
C GLY A 183 -9.68 -19.54 -3.35
N HIS A 184 -9.01 -18.84 -4.26
CA HIS A 184 -8.74 -17.41 -4.14
C HIS A 184 -10.02 -16.55 -4.26
N ASN A 185 -11.20 -17.13 -4.12
CA ASN A 185 -12.49 -16.46 -4.28
C ASN A 185 -13.37 -16.70 -3.04
N ALA A 186 -13.57 -15.66 -2.26
CA ALA A 186 -14.69 -15.53 -1.35
C ALA A 186 -15.65 -14.47 -1.89
#